data_1bc97003e996a01624071758c04c59e5
#
_entry.id   1bc97003e996a01624071758c04c59e5
#
_cell.length_a   1.000
_cell.length_b   1.000
_cell.length_c   1.000
_cell.angle_alpha   90.00
_cell.angle_beta   90.00
_cell.angle_gamma   90.00
#
_symmetry.space_group_name_H-M   'P 1'
#
loop_
_entity.id
_entity.type
_entity.pdbx_description
1 polymer ?
#
loop_
_entity_poly.entity_id
_entity_poly.type
_entity_poly.pdbx_seq_one_letter_code
_entity_poly.pdbx_strand_id
1 'polypeptide(L)'
;MKFQTRYISVNISINSYIPMTNVEGPNTRFCIWVQGCSIHCKGCANSHMWNKSEGTIYDVEAMVELIASYKDKIEGITFLGGEPLEQIEAVTYICKRAKELGLTVLVFTGYTYKEIATKGW
;
A
#
# COMPACT_ATOMS: atom_id res chain seq x y z
N MET A 1 16.88 -2.43 -23.98
CA MET A 1 16.45 -1.94 -23.64
C MET A 1 15.74 -1.30 -23.70
N LYS A 2 15.36 -1.15 -23.68
CA LYS A 2 14.77 -0.51 -23.65
C LYS A 2 13.85 -0.10 -23.20
N PHE A 3 13.45 -0.13 -23.10
CA PHE A 3 12.43 0.27 -22.48
C PHE A 3 12.41 1.35 -21.53
N GLN A 4 13.40 1.84 -21.02
CA GLN A 4 13.56 2.94 -20.11
C GLN A 4 12.89 4.20 -20.57
N THR A 5 12.90 4.42 -21.83
CA THR A 5 12.20 5.57 -22.38
C THR A 5 10.70 5.48 -22.17
N ARG A 6 10.23 4.28 -21.83
CA ARG A 6 8.82 4.04 -21.58
C ARG A 6 8.48 4.02 -20.09
N TYR A 7 9.48 4.21 -19.27
CA TYR A 7 9.29 4.14 -17.83
C TYR A 7 8.41 5.29 -17.36
N ILE A 8 7.36 4.97 -16.67
CA ILE A 8 6.47 5.96 -16.06
C ILE A 8 6.56 5.77 -14.56
N SER A 9 7.01 6.81 -13.88
CA SER A 9 7.12 6.77 -12.43
C SER A 9 5.74 6.79 -11.81
N VAL A 10 5.46 5.80 -10.96
CA VAL A 10 4.23 5.74 -10.20
C VAL A 10 4.58 6.04 -8.76
N ASN A 11 3.82 6.91 -8.13
CA ASN A 11 4.06 7.32 -6.76
C ASN A 11 2.94 6.85 -5.86
N ILE A 12 3.26 6.73 -4.57
CA ILE A 12 2.28 6.39 -3.56
C ILE A 12 2.38 7.41 -2.43
N SER A 13 1.23 7.88 -1.96
CA SER A 13 1.16 8.80 -0.83
C SER A 13 0.99 8.00 0.44
N ILE A 14 1.92 8.14 1.37
CA ILE A 14 1.99 7.32 2.57
C ILE A 14 1.96 8.21 3.82
N ASN A 15 1.13 7.83 4.79
CA ASN A 15 1.12 8.49 6.09
C ASN A 15 2.34 8.03 6.91
N SER A 16 2.53 6.72 6.99
CA SER A 16 3.63 6.14 7.76
C SER A 16 3.81 4.68 7.37
N TYR A 17 4.93 4.11 7.78
CA TYR A 17 5.15 2.67 7.63
C TYR A 17 5.97 2.17 8.80
N ILE A 18 5.81 0.87 9.10
CA ILE A 18 6.61 0.19 10.11
C ILE A 18 7.16 -1.07 9.46
N PRO A 19 8.50 -1.18 9.33
CA PRO A 19 9.09 -2.30 8.58
C PRO A 19 8.83 -3.68 9.16
N MET A 20 8.68 -3.78 10.49
CA MET A 20 8.47 -5.08 11.12
C MET A 20 7.52 -4.91 12.28
N THR A 21 6.32 -5.47 12.15
CA THR A 21 5.33 -5.47 13.21
C THR A 21 4.45 -6.70 13.06
N ASN A 22 3.91 -7.20 14.17
CA ASN A 22 2.97 -8.31 14.12
C ASN A 22 1.60 -7.90 14.66
N VAL A 23 1.32 -6.61 14.68
CA VAL A 23 0.05 -6.09 15.19
C VAL A 23 -1.03 -6.08 14.11
N GLU A 24 -0.64 -5.79 12.86
CA GLU A 24 -1.59 -5.57 11.77
C GLU A 24 -1.59 -6.74 10.79
N GLY A 25 -1.87 -7.92 11.29
CA GLY A 25 -1.98 -9.10 10.46
C GLY A 25 -1.15 -10.25 11.00
N PRO A 26 -1.26 -11.43 10.38
CA PRO A 26 -0.53 -12.60 10.86
C PRO A 26 0.97 -12.46 10.62
N ASN A 27 1.74 -12.95 11.58
CA ASN A 27 3.19 -13.00 11.51
C ASN A 27 3.81 -11.60 11.48
N THR A 28 5.11 -11.51 11.24
CA THR A 28 5.80 -10.22 11.16
C THR A 28 5.63 -9.65 9.77
N ARG A 29 5.18 -8.40 9.68
CA ARG A 29 4.83 -7.81 8.41
C ARG A 29 5.37 -6.38 8.29
N PHE A 30 5.60 -5.97 7.04
CA PHE A 30 5.91 -4.60 6.71
C PHE A 30 4.58 -3.89 6.49
N CYS A 31 4.22 -2.96 7.35
CA CYS A 31 2.92 -2.31 7.30
C CYS A 31 3.03 -0.90 6.74
N ILE A 32 2.13 -0.56 5.82
CA ILE A 32 2.11 0.73 5.15
C ILE A 32 0.74 1.36 5.35
N TRP A 33 0.71 2.52 6.02
CA TRP A 33 -0.50 3.32 6.20
C TRP A 33 -0.53 4.36 5.10
N VAL A 34 -1.43 4.17 4.14
CA VAL A 34 -1.54 5.12 3.02
C VAL A 34 -2.28 6.37 3.47
N GLN A 35 -2.00 7.48 2.78
CA GLN A 35 -2.66 8.75 3.02
C GLN A 35 -3.70 8.97 1.95
N GLY A 36 -4.92 9.35 2.36
CA GLY A 36 -6.01 9.64 1.45
C GLY A 36 -7.13 8.63 1.54
N CYS A 37 -8.33 9.12 1.71
CA CYS A 37 -9.52 8.28 1.80
C CYS A 37 -10.75 9.13 1.50
N SER A 38 -11.44 8.85 0.38
CA SER A 38 -12.66 9.55 0.01
C SER A 38 -13.89 8.94 0.66
N ILE A 39 -13.76 7.78 1.31
CA ILE A 39 -14.89 7.14 1.98
C ILE A 39 -15.35 7.97 3.17
N HIS A 40 -14.39 8.50 3.93
CA HIS A 40 -14.67 9.37 5.09
C HIS A 40 -15.66 8.72 6.05
N CYS A 41 -15.34 7.52 6.50
CA CYS A 41 -16.21 6.78 7.40
C CYS A 41 -16.53 7.60 8.65
N LYS A 42 -17.81 7.69 8.99
CA LYS A 42 -18.22 8.40 10.19
C LYS A 42 -17.60 7.71 11.41
N GLY A 43 -16.95 8.51 12.24
CA GLY A 43 -16.27 7.95 13.41
C GLY A 43 -14.96 7.28 13.10
N CYS A 44 -14.42 7.50 11.92
CA CYS A 44 -13.13 6.91 11.52
C CYS A 44 -12.02 7.41 12.43
N ALA A 45 -11.24 6.49 13.01
CA ALA A 45 -10.13 6.84 13.88
C ALA A 45 -8.96 7.44 13.10
N ASN A 46 -8.94 7.25 11.79
CA ASN A 46 -7.84 7.68 10.93
C ASN A 46 -8.22 8.85 10.03
N SER A 47 -9.12 9.73 10.49
CA SER A 47 -9.57 10.84 9.67
C SER A 47 -8.43 11.75 9.20
N HIS A 48 -7.34 11.80 9.97
CA HIS A 48 -6.17 12.59 9.57
C HIS A 48 -5.49 12.04 8.31
N MET A 49 -5.88 10.85 7.86
CA MET A 49 -5.33 10.23 6.66
C MET A 49 -6.21 10.45 5.43
N TRP A 50 -7.28 11.25 5.55
CA TRP A 50 -8.21 11.45 4.45
C TRP A 50 -7.62 12.25 3.29
N ASN A 51 -6.77 13.24 3.58
CA ASN A 51 -6.23 14.12 2.56
C ASN A 51 -4.93 13.54 1.99
N LYS A 52 -5.01 13.04 0.76
CA LYS A 52 -3.86 12.39 0.13
C LYS A 52 -2.67 13.34 -0.03
N SER A 53 -2.92 14.63 -0.20
CA SER A 53 -1.83 15.59 -0.41
C SER A 53 -1.02 15.84 0.86
N GLU A 54 -1.49 15.38 2.01
CA GLU A 54 -0.77 15.57 3.27
C GLU A 54 0.19 14.43 3.59
N GLY A 55 0.23 13.42 2.74
CA GLY A 55 1.14 12.30 2.93
C GLY A 55 2.53 12.59 2.37
N THR A 56 3.45 11.68 2.64
CA THR A 56 4.77 11.71 2.02
C THR A 56 4.71 10.91 0.74
N ILE A 57 5.23 11.46 -0.33
CA ILE A 57 5.20 10.81 -1.64
C ILE A 57 6.47 9.98 -1.82
N TYR A 58 6.27 8.71 -2.12
CA TYR A 58 7.36 7.78 -2.42
C TYR A 58 7.20 7.24 -3.83
N ASP A 59 8.31 7.07 -4.53
CA ASP A 59 8.30 6.30 -5.77
C ASP A 59 8.07 4.84 -5.43
N VAL A 60 7.23 4.15 -6.21
CA VAL A 60 6.88 2.76 -5.90
C VAL A 60 8.09 1.84 -5.94
N GLU A 61 9.06 2.08 -6.84
CA GLU A 61 10.26 1.27 -6.89
C GLU A 61 11.11 1.45 -5.64
N ALA A 62 11.21 2.69 -5.15
CA ALA A 62 11.94 2.94 -3.91
C ALA A 62 11.29 2.19 -2.76
N MET A 63 9.96 2.16 -2.71
CA MET A 63 9.25 1.42 -1.66
C MET A 63 9.47 -0.07 -1.81
N VAL A 64 9.45 -0.60 -3.04
CA VAL A 64 9.72 -2.02 -3.28
C VAL A 64 11.12 -2.39 -2.82
N GLU A 65 12.11 -1.54 -3.10
CA GLU A 65 13.48 -1.81 -2.68
C GLU A 65 13.59 -1.83 -1.16
N LEU A 66 12.88 -0.93 -0.50
CA LEU A 66 12.86 -0.89 0.95
C LEU A 66 12.26 -2.18 1.51
N ILE A 67 11.13 -2.61 0.97
CA ILE A 67 10.49 -3.86 1.37
C ILE A 67 11.43 -5.04 1.14
N ALA A 68 12.08 -5.07 -0.01
CA ALA A 68 13.00 -6.15 -0.34
C ALA A 68 14.16 -6.27 0.65
N SER A 69 14.57 -5.14 1.21
CA SER A 69 15.66 -5.16 2.19
C SER A 69 15.28 -5.87 3.48
N TYR A 70 13.98 -6.08 3.70
CA TYR A 70 13.48 -6.79 4.88
C TYR A 70 12.94 -8.18 4.56
N LYS A 71 13.00 -8.63 3.30
CA LYS A 71 12.29 -9.82 2.85
C LYS A 71 12.59 -11.08 3.66
N ASP A 72 13.78 -11.18 4.22
CA ASP A 72 14.14 -12.35 5.01
C ASP A 72 13.71 -12.25 6.47
N LYS A 73 13.13 -11.12 6.85
CA LYS A 73 12.72 -10.84 8.22
C LYS A 73 11.22 -10.70 8.38
N ILE A 74 10.47 -10.73 7.27
CA ILE A 74 9.03 -10.54 7.29
C ILE A 74 8.35 -11.65 6.50
N GLU A 75 7.09 -11.91 6.85
CA GLU A 75 6.25 -12.89 6.14
C GLU A 75 5.49 -12.24 5.00
N GLY A 76 5.24 -10.95 5.09
CA GLY A 76 4.48 -10.27 4.07
C GLY A 76 4.33 -8.79 4.34
N ILE A 77 3.47 -8.16 3.56
CA ILE A 77 3.18 -6.74 3.69
C ILE A 77 1.69 -6.53 3.93
N THR A 78 1.37 -5.43 4.59
CA THR A 78 -0.02 -5.05 4.86
C THR A 78 -0.21 -3.59 4.48
N PHE A 79 -1.27 -3.33 3.70
CA PHE A 79 -1.70 -1.98 3.38
C PHE A 79 -2.95 -1.63 4.20
N LEU A 80 -2.93 -0.47 4.82
CA LEU A 80 -4.07 0.03 5.58
C LEU A 80 -3.94 1.56 5.68
N GLY A 81 -4.65 2.16 6.61
CA GLY A 81 -4.56 3.60 6.84
C GLY A 81 -5.77 4.31 6.28
N GLY A 82 -5.59 5.19 5.29
CA GLY A 82 -6.66 5.76 4.52
C GLY A 82 -7.36 4.67 3.73
N GLU A 83 -7.47 4.84 2.43
CA GLU A 83 -8.07 3.79 1.60
C GLU A 83 -7.05 3.33 0.56
N PRO A 84 -6.41 2.16 0.77
CA PRO A 84 -5.38 1.70 -0.17
C PRO A 84 -5.87 1.56 -1.61
N LEU A 85 -7.13 1.15 -1.80
CA LEU A 85 -7.64 0.92 -3.15
C LEU A 85 -7.84 2.22 -3.94
N GLU A 86 -7.78 3.39 -3.29
CA GLU A 86 -7.83 4.65 -4.03
C GLU A 86 -6.48 5.01 -4.61
N GLN A 87 -5.45 4.24 -4.31
CA GLN A 87 -4.16 4.33 -4.96
C GLN A 87 -3.87 3.00 -5.63
N ILE A 88 -4.87 2.49 -6.35
CA ILE A 88 -4.87 1.10 -6.84
C ILE A 88 -3.65 0.77 -7.71
N GLU A 89 -3.23 1.71 -8.54
CA GLU A 89 -2.10 1.46 -9.43
C GLU A 89 -0.83 1.22 -8.64
N ALA A 90 -0.55 2.10 -7.68
CA ALA A 90 0.64 1.97 -6.85
C ALA A 90 0.57 0.74 -5.96
N VAL A 91 -0.58 0.53 -5.31
CA VAL A 91 -0.77 -0.60 -4.41
C VAL A 91 -0.64 -1.92 -5.16
N THR A 92 -1.27 -2.01 -6.34
CA THR A 92 -1.18 -3.23 -7.16
C THR A 92 0.25 -3.53 -7.55
N TYR A 93 0.99 -2.51 -7.97
CA TYR A 93 2.37 -2.70 -8.37
C TYR A 93 3.22 -3.24 -7.22
N ILE A 94 3.09 -2.62 -6.05
CA ILE A 94 3.87 -3.02 -4.88
C ILE A 94 3.49 -4.44 -4.45
N CYS A 95 2.19 -4.76 -4.48
CA CYS A 95 1.73 -6.09 -4.12
C CYS A 95 2.29 -7.16 -5.06
N LYS A 96 2.29 -6.86 -6.35
CA LYS A 96 2.80 -7.79 -7.34
C LYS A 96 4.29 -8.06 -7.12
N ARG A 97 5.06 -7.00 -6.88
CA ARG A 97 6.48 -7.14 -6.62
C ARG A 97 6.74 -7.89 -5.32
N ALA A 98 5.94 -7.64 -4.28
CA ALA A 98 6.08 -8.34 -3.02
C ALA A 98 5.85 -9.84 -3.20
N LYS A 99 4.87 -10.22 -4.00
CA LYS A 99 4.62 -11.64 -4.28
C LYS A 99 5.80 -12.27 -5.01
N GLU A 100 6.44 -11.53 -5.89
CA GLU A 100 7.63 -12.01 -6.59
C GLU A 100 8.78 -12.26 -5.61
N LEU A 101 8.77 -11.56 -4.48
CA LEU A 101 9.78 -11.75 -3.43
C LEU A 101 9.41 -12.87 -2.46
N GLY A 102 8.29 -13.55 -2.70
CA GLY A 102 7.84 -14.63 -1.83
C GLY A 102 7.04 -14.15 -0.63
N LEU A 103 6.59 -12.91 -0.63
CA LEU A 103 5.86 -12.34 0.51
C LEU A 103 4.36 -12.46 0.30
N THR A 104 3.62 -12.59 1.41
CA THR A 104 2.16 -12.55 1.35
C THR A 104 1.70 -11.09 1.40
N VAL A 105 0.46 -10.85 0.94
CA VAL A 105 -0.08 -9.51 0.85
C VAL A 105 -1.45 -9.46 1.53
N LEU A 106 -1.65 -8.43 2.34
CA LEU A 106 -2.91 -8.19 3.02
C LEU A 106 -3.29 -6.73 2.81
N VAL A 107 -4.55 -6.49 2.42
CA VAL A 107 -5.03 -5.13 2.18
C VAL A 107 -6.32 -4.93 2.96
N PHE A 108 -6.33 -3.94 3.85
CA PHE A 108 -7.53 -3.56 4.58
C PHE A 108 -8.20 -2.41 3.81
N THR A 109 -9.44 -2.63 3.39
CA THR A 109 -10.18 -1.65 2.61
C THR A 109 -11.56 -1.43 3.20
N GLY A 110 -12.07 -0.19 3.06
CA GLY A 110 -13.42 0.14 3.43
C GLY A 110 -14.44 -0.11 2.33
N TYR A 111 -13.97 -0.46 1.13
CA TYR A 111 -14.89 -0.78 0.04
C TYR A 111 -15.40 -2.20 0.16
N THR A 112 -16.66 -2.40 -0.24
CA THR A 112 -17.23 -3.75 -0.29
C THR A 112 -16.70 -4.47 -1.53
N TYR A 113 -16.82 -5.79 -1.53
CA TYR A 113 -16.41 -6.59 -2.68
C TYR A 113 -17.15 -6.14 -3.94
N LYS A 114 -18.45 -5.84 -3.80
CA LYS A 114 -19.25 -5.38 -4.93
C LYS A 114 -18.75 -4.06 -5.48
N GLU A 115 -18.39 -3.13 -4.60
CA GLU A 115 -17.85 -1.84 -5.02
C GLU A 115 -16.52 -2.01 -5.75
N ILE A 116 -15.68 -2.91 -5.26
CA ILE A 116 -14.39 -3.18 -5.88
C ILE A 116 -14.60 -3.72 -7.31
N ALA A 117 -15.51 -4.68 -7.47
CA ALA A 117 -15.80 -5.24 -8.77
C ALA A 117 -16.36 -4.19 -9.74
N THR A 118 -17.23 -3.32 -9.23
CA THR A 118 -17.85 -2.27 -10.05
C THR A 118 -16.79 -1.28 -10.56
N LYS A 119 -15.79 -0.97 -9.73
CA LYS A 119 -14.74 -0.04 -10.12
C LYS A 119 -13.66 -0.68 -10.99
N GLY A 120 -13.70 -1.99 -11.16
CA GLY A 120 -12.74 -2.69 -11.99
C GLY A 120 -11.39 -2.92 -11.33
N TRP A 121 -11.35 -2.85 -10.04
CA TRP A 121 -10.10 -3.04 -9.29
C TRP A 121 -9.73 -4.51 -9.12
#